data_10664228b13d75b0d2bd827dd34d45e7
#
_entry.id   10664228b13d75b0d2bd827dd34d45e7
#
_cell.length_a   1.000
_cell.length_b   1.000
_cell.length_c   1.000
_cell.angle_alpha   90.00
_cell.angle_beta   90.00
_cell.angle_gamma   90.00
#
_symmetry.space_group_name_H-M   'P 1'
#
loop_
_entity.id
_entity.type
_entity.pdbx_description
1 polymer ?
#
loop_
_entity_poly.entity_id
_entity_poly.type
_entity_poly.pdbx_seq_one_letter_code
_entity_poly.pdbx_strand_id
1 'polypeptide(L)'
;PLFDRLPRPCHVVSPKHIIHSDFNVAFSGRAKRHGYDTLEEMFALIAGILRSAEPRSYVHAYWPQLDSLAHEHGIRSAPVAEAFAALDAGFARLVEVARDNNSLLIVTADHGFIDTSAEETIDLDDHPALRETLLLPLCGESRAAYAYVRAGREAQFENQVRERLGDRVRLFRSEDVLRQGWLGPGEAHPALADRLGDYVLIPRGRTILRDWLQGEERHTHIGVHGGLSAAEMIVPLVLA
;
A
#
# COMPACT_ATOMS: atom_id res chain seq x y z
N PRO A 1 2.37 -19.34 -2.85
CA PRO A 1 1.30 -18.50 -2.31
C PRO A 1 0.64 -19.14 -1.08
N LEU A 2 0.00 -18.33 -0.22
CA LEU A 2 -0.73 -18.81 0.96
C LEU A 2 -1.83 -19.80 0.55
N PHE A 3 -2.57 -19.47 -0.49
CA PHE A 3 -3.70 -20.27 -0.98
C PHE A 3 -3.31 -21.68 -1.39
N ASP A 4 -2.08 -21.90 -1.86
CA ASP A 4 -1.59 -23.24 -2.23
C ASP A 4 -1.28 -24.11 -1.03
N ARG A 5 -1.07 -23.49 0.15
CA ARG A 5 -0.75 -24.17 1.40
C ARG A 5 -1.99 -24.51 2.25
N LEU A 6 -3.14 -23.89 1.94
CA LEU A 6 -4.37 -24.15 2.68
C LEU A 6 -5.03 -25.44 2.20
N PRO A 7 -5.35 -26.40 3.10
CA PRO A 7 -5.97 -27.68 2.74
C PRO A 7 -7.49 -27.54 2.55
N ARG A 8 -7.92 -26.49 1.82
CA ARG A 8 -9.34 -26.19 1.58
C ARG A 8 -9.53 -25.42 0.27
N PRO A 9 -10.75 -25.38 -0.29
CA PRO A 9 -11.08 -24.50 -1.40
C PRO A 9 -10.78 -23.06 -1.05
N CYS A 10 -10.10 -22.35 -1.98
CA CYS A 10 -9.76 -20.95 -1.82
C CYS A 10 -10.36 -20.14 -2.97
N HIS A 11 -10.90 -18.97 -2.63
CA HIS A 11 -11.47 -18.03 -3.56
C HIS A 11 -10.83 -16.66 -3.38
N VAL A 12 -10.57 -15.99 -4.50
CA VAL A 12 -10.13 -14.58 -4.54
C VAL A 12 -11.18 -13.77 -5.27
N VAL A 13 -11.73 -12.75 -4.62
CA VAL A 13 -12.70 -11.82 -5.16
C VAL A 13 -12.01 -10.47 -5.31
N SER A 14 -11.87 -9.96 -6.54
CA SER A 14 -11.09 -8.75 -6.84
C SER A 14 -11.67 -8.05 -8.07
N PRO A 15 -11.41 -6.74 -8.29
CA PRO A 15 -11.88 -6.05 -9.49
C PRO A 15 -11.49 -6.76 -10.78
N LYS A 16 -12.40 -6.80 -11.76
CA LYS A 16 -12.20 -7.51 -13.04
C LYS A 16 -10.95 -7.06 -13.79
N HIS A 17 -10.61 -5.76 -13.73
CA HIS A 17 -9.47 -5.21 -14.46
C HIS A 17 -8.10 -5.67 -13.92
N ILE A 18 -8.03 -6.17 -12.68
CA ILE A 18 -6.79 -6.65 -12.07
C ILE A 18 -6.78 -8.14 -11.74
N ILE A 19 -7.94 -8.83 -11.71
CA ILE A 19 -8.04 -10.23 -11.24
C ILE A 19 -7.15 -11.21 -12.00
N HIS A 20 -6.82 -10.89 -13.26
CA HIS A 20 -5.95 -11.68 -14.13
C HIS A 20 -4.59 -11.03 -14.40
N SER A 21 -4.22 -9.96 -13.69
CA SER A 21 -2.87 -9.42 -13.76
C SER A 21 -1.84 -10.45 -13.29
N ASP A 22 -0.60 -10.34 -13.77
CA ASP A 22 0.49 -11.25 -13.39
C ASP A 22 0.68 -11.32 -11.88
N PHE A 23 0.55 -10.18 -11.19
CA PHE A 23 0.60 -10.12 -9.74
C PHE A 23 -0.52 -10.96 -9.09
N ASN A 24 -1.78 -10.73 -9.50
CA ASN A 24 -2.91 -11.47 -8.91
C ASN A 24 -2.87 -12.96 -9.22
N VAL A 25 -2.41 -13.34 -10.41
CA VAL A 25 -2.21 -14.75 -10.76
C VAL A 25 -1.14 -15.39 -9.88
N ALA A 26 0.00 -14.73 -9.70
CA ALA A 26 1.07 -15.20 -8.83
C ALA A 26 0.65 -15.24 -7.35
N PHE A 27 -0.06 -14.20 -6.87
CA PHE A 27 -0.56 -14.10 -5.51
C PHE A 27 -1.60 -15.17 -5.18
N SER A 28 -2.60 -15.35 -6.07
CA SER A 28 -3.74 -16.24 -5.81
C SER A 28 -3.43 -17.72 -6.04
N GLY A 29 -2.35 -18.05 -6.77
CA GLY A 29 -1.99 -19.44 -7.07
C GLY A 29 -3.18 -20.26 -7.61
N ARG A 30 -3.51 -21.36 -6.96
CA ARG A 30 -4.61 -22.25 -7.33
C ARG A 30 -6.02 -21.80 -6.93
N ALA A 31 -6.16 -20.65 -6.23
CA ALA A 31 -7.49 -20.16 -5.82
C ALA A 31 -8.40 -19.88 -7.02
N LYS A 32 -9.70 -20.13 -6.87
CA LYS A 32 -10.69 -19.71 -7.86
C LYS A 32 -10.80 -18.18 -7.85
N ARG A 33 -10.62 -17.53 -8.99
CA ARG A 33 -10.67 -16.07 -9.14
C ARG A 33 -12.05 -15.63 -9.60
N HIS A 34 -12.62 -14.62 -8.93
CA HIS A 34 -13.93 -14.05 -9.21
C HIS A 34 -13.76 -12.54 -9.39
N GLY A 35 -14.02 -12.05 -10.59
CA GLY A 35 -13.93 -10.62 -10.91
C GLY A 35 -15.26 -9.92 -10.71
N TYR A 36 -15.24 -8.71 -10.15
CA TYR A 36 -16.41 -7.84 -9.99
C TYR A 36 -16.17 -6.45 -10.60
N ASP A 37 -17.24 -5.75 -10.93
CA ASP A 37 -17.19 -4.35 -11.39
C ASP A 37 -17.75 -3.38 -10.34
N THR A 38 -18.68 -3.81 -9.48
CA THR A 38 -19.32 -2.98 -8.46
C THR A 38 -19.18 -3.55 -7.06
N LEU A 39 -19.36 -2.70 -6.06
CA LEU A 39 -19.36 -3.11 -4.64
C LEU A 39 -20.45 -4.15 -4.36
N GLU A 40 -21.64 -3.97 -4.95
CA GLU A 40 -22.77 -4.90 -4.84
C GLU A 40 -22.41 -6.27 -5.41
N GLU A 41 -21.78 -6.32 -6.58
CA GLU A 41 -21.30 -7.57 -7.17
C GLU A 41 -20.26 -8.27 -6.27
N MET A 42 -19.34 -7.53 -5.67
CA MET A 42 -18.38 -8.08 -4.72
C MET A 42 -19.10 -8.79 -3.56
N PHE A 43 -20.03 -8.11 -2.91
CA PHE A 43 -20.81 -8.70 -1.81
C PHE A 43 -21.67 -9.88 -2.26
N ALA A 44 -22.28 -9.80 -3.43
CA ALA A 44 -23.07 -10.91 -3.98
C ALA A 44 -22.24 -12.15 -4.25
N LEU A 45 -21.02 -11.99 -4.80
CA LEU A 45 -20.07 -13.08 -5.02
C LEU A 45 -19.66 -13.74 -3.70
N ILE A 46 -19.28 -12.93 -2.70
CA ILE A 46 -18.90 -13.46 -1.38
C ILE A 46 -20.07 -14.22 -0.76
N ALA A 47 -21.26 -13.62 -0.73
CA ALA A 47 -22.45 -14.25 -0.18
C ALA A 47 -22.83 -15.55 -0.93
N GLY A 48 -22.67 -15.59 -2.24
CA GLY A 48 -22.87 -16.79 -3.06
C GLY A 48 -21.90 -17.92 -2.70
N ILE A 49 -20.62 -17.59 -2.48
CA ILE A 49 -19.62 -18.57 -2.06
C ILE A 49 -19.94 -19.11 -0.66
N LEU A 50 -20.31 -18.24 0.30
CA LEU A 50 -20.65 -18.64 1.66
C LEU A 50 -21.89 -19.56 1.72
N ARG A 51 -22.89 -19.34 0.83
CA ARG A 51 -24.10 -20.18 0.72
C ARG A 51 -23.88 -21.47 -0.06
N SER A 52 -22.76 -21.60 -0.76
CA SER A 52 -22.49 -22.81 -1.53
C SER A 52 -22.32 -24.02 -0.61
N ALA A 53 -22.67 -25.22 -1.11
CA ALA A 53 -22.49 -26.46 -0.38
C ALA A 53 -21.01 -26.94 -0.30
N GLU A 54 -20.08 -26.13 -0.76
CA GLU A 54 -18.64 -26.45 -0.66
C GLU A 54 -18.18 -26.44 0.80
N PRO A 55 -17.44 -27.46 1.25
CA PRO A 55 -16.98 -27.54 2.62
C PRO A 55 -16.00 -26.40 2.91
N ARG A 56 -16.05 -25.86 4.14
CA ARG A 56 -15.13 -24.84 4.72
C ARG A 56 -14.13 -24.26 3.74
N SER A 57 -14.50 -23.22 3.05
CA SER A 57 -13.66 -22.48 2.11
C SER A 57 -12.96 -21.28 2.77
N TYR A 58 -11.91 -20.77 2.13
CA TYR A 58 -11.27 -19.52 2.46
C TYR A 58 -11.56 -18.51 1.33
N VAL A 59 -12.12 -17.37 1.67
CA VAL A 59 -12.43 -16.29 0.72
C VAL A 59 -11.59 -15.07 1.06
N HIS A 60 -10.79 -14.62 0.11
CA HIS A 60 -10.08 -13.34 0.19
C HIS A 60 -10.75 -12.36 -0.76
N ALA A 61 -11.26 -11.25 -0.23
CA ALA A 61 -11.87 -10.19 -1.01
C ALA A 61 -11.05 -8.90 -0.88
N TYR A 62 -10.82 -8.20 -1.99
CA TYR A 62 -10.08 -6.95 -2.05
C TYR A 62 -10.92 -5.86 -2.71
N TRP A 63 -11.02 -4.68 -2.08
CA TRP A 63 -11.76 -3.54 -2.57
C TRP A 63 -10.93 -2.26 -2.47
N PRO A 64 -10.42 -1.73 -3.60
CA PRO A 64 -9.46 -0.62 -3.64
C PRO A 64 -10.08 0.77 -3.69
N GLN A 65 -11.40 0.92 -3.77
CA GLN A 65 -12.01 2.20 -4.09
C GLN A 65 -11.79 3.28 -3.02
N LEU A 66 -11.71 2.91 -1.74
CA LEU A 66 -11.39 3.89 -0.68
C LEU A 66 -10.00 4.48 -0.87
N ASP A 67 -9.04 3.64 -1.23
CA ASP A 67 -7.67 4.04 -1.55
C ASP A 67 -7.66 5.04 -2.71
N SER A 68 -8.27 4.69 -3.82
CA SER A 68 -8.32 5.55 -5.01
C SER A 68 -8.99 6.90 -4.74
N LEU A 69 -10.13 6.91 -4.04
CA LEU A 69 -10.82 8.15 -3.67
C LEU A 69 -10.04 8.98 -2.66
N ALA A 70 -9.34 8.34 -1.71
CA ALA A 70 -8.51 9.04 -0.75
C ALA A 70 -7.32 9.72 -1.44
N HIS A 71 -6.68 9.06 -2.41
CA HIS A 71 -5.62 9.67 -3.21
C HIS A 71 -6.10 10.91 -3.95
N GLU A 72 -7.27 10.85 -4.57
CA GLU A 72 -7.80 11.93 -5.41
C GLU A 72 -8.39 13.08 -4.58
N HIS A 73 -9.16 12.78 -3.54
CA HIS A 73 -9.99 13.75 -2.83
C HIS A 73 -9.56 14.03 -1.39
N GLY A 74 -8.64 13.24 -0.82
CA GLY A 74 -8.28 13.29 0.59
C GLY A 74 -9.23 12.50 1.49
N ILE A 75 -8.70 12.02 2.63
CA ILE A 75 -9.38 11.09 3.54
C ILE A 75 -10.64 11.65 4.22
N ARG A 76 -10.79 12.98 4.29
CA ARG A 76 -11.93 13.65 4.94
C ARG A 76 -12.96 14.18 3.94
N SER A 77 -12.87 13.77 2.68
CA SER A 77 -13.76 14.22 1.63
C SER A 77 -15.12 13.51 1.66
N ALA A 78 -16.13 14.15 1.06
CA ALA A 78 -17.46 13.56 0.92
C ALA A 78 -17.43 12.25 0.10
N PRO A 79 -16.72 12.15 -1.05
CA PRO A 79 -16.63 10.91 -1.80
C PRO A 79 -16.09 9.72 -0.98
N VAL A 80 -15.08 9.93 -0.14
CA VAL A 80 -14.54 8.89 0.74
C VAL A 80 -15.56 8.49 1.80
N ALA A 81 -16.24 9.46 2.42
CA ALA A 81 -17.27 9.19 3.43
C ALA A 81 -18.46 8.40 2.84
N GLU A 82 -18.91 8.77 1.65
CA GLU A 82 -20.00 8.07 0.94
C GLU A 82 -19.62 6.64 0.56
N ALA A 83 -18.41 6.45 0.01
CA ALA A 83 -17.91 5.13 -0.33
C ALA A 83 -17.73 4.23 0.92
N PHE A 84 -17.25 4.81 2.04
CA PHE A 84 -17.17 4.10 3.31
C PHE A 84 -18.55 3.70 3.86
N ALA A 85 -19.54 4.60 3.80
CA ALA A 85 -20.90 4.30 4.23
C ALA A 85 -21.55 3.18 3.39
N ALA A 86 -21.30 3.17 2.08
CA ALA A 86 -21.77 2.11 1.20
C ALA A 86 -21.12 0.76 1.53
N LEU A 87 -19.81 0.77 1.82
CA LEU A 87 -19.06 -0.43 2.26
C LEU A 87 -19.63 -0.96 3.58
N ASP A 88 -19.81 -0.09 4.57
CA ASP A 88 -20.33 -0.44 5.89
C ASP A 88 -21.74 -1.06 5.81
N ALA A 89 -22.63 -0.46 5.02
CA ALA A 89 -23.96 -1.01 4.77
C ALA A 89 -23.95 -2.37 4.07
N GLY A 90 -23.02 -2.57 3.13
CA GLY A 90 -22.81 -3.86 2.47
C GLY A 90 -22.26 -4.91 3.44
N PHE A 91 -21.32 -4.51 4.28
CA PHE A 91 -20.72 -5.37 5.29
C PHE A 91 -21.76 -5.82 6.34
N ALA A 92 -22.62 -4.93 6.81
CA ALA A 92 -23.70 -5.28 7.75
C ALA A 92 -24.59 -6.42 7.20
N ARG A 93 -24.96 -6.37 5.91
CA ARG A 93 -25.71 -7.46 5.25
C ARG A 93 -24.90 -8.76 5.14
N LEU A 94 -23.59 -8.65 4.89
CA LEU A 94 -22.73 -9.81 4.79
C LEU A 94 -22.53 -10.51 6.13
N VAL A 95 -22.52 -9.78 7.25
CA VAL A 95 -22.47 -10.34 8.62
C VAL A 95 -23.64 -11.30 8.87
N GLU A 96 -24.85 -10.93 8.47
CA GLU A 96 -26.02 -11.84 8.60
C GLU A 96 -25.84 -13.11 7.77
N VAL A 97 -25.36 -12.98 6.53
CA VAL A 97 -25.07 -14.14 5.67
C VAL A 97 -23.98 -15.02 6.30
N ALA A 98 -22.92 -14.43 6.84
CA ALA A 98 -21.84 -15.19 7.47
C ALA A 98 -22.33 -15.97 8.71
N ARG A 99 -23.15 -15.32 9.53
CA ARG A 99 -23.75 -15.94 10.72
C ARG A 99 -24.61 -17.15 10.34
N ASP A 100 -25.49 -16.99 9.34
CA ASP A 100 -26.38 -18.07 8.86
C ASP A 100 -25.61 -19.26 8.26
N ASN A 101 -24.39 -19.04 7.79
CA ASN A 101 -23.54 -20.05 7.18
C ASN A 101 -22.34 -20.46 8.05
N ASN A 102 -22.36 -20.18 9.36
CA ASN A 102 -21.30 -20.52 10.32
C ASN A 102 -19.91 -20.12 9.81
N SER A 103 -19.78 -18.91 9.32
CA SER A 103 -18.56 -18.36 8.75
C SER A 103 -18.02 -17.20 9.60
N LEU A 104 -16.71 -17.10 9.73
CA LEU A 104 -16.03 -15.97 10.35
C LEU A 104 -15.68 -14.94 9.28
N LEU A 105 -16.07 -13.69 9.50
CA LEU A 105 -15.63 -12.55 8.73
C LEU A 105 -14.46 -11.86 9.44
N ILE A 106 -13.42 -11.56 8.66
CA ILE A 106 -12.27 -10.76 9.11
C ILE A 106 -12.14 -9.59 8.15
N VAL A 107 -12.22 -8.36 8.67
CA VAL A 107 -11.99 -7.14 7.90
C VAL A 107 -10.76 -6.43 8.44
N THR A 108 -9.87 -6.09 7.53
CA THR A 108 -8.66 -5.31 7.80
C THR A 108 -8.33 -4.43 6.59
N ALA A 109 -7.31 -3.60 6.72
CA ALA A 109 -6.72 -2.84 5.63
C ALA A 109 -5.23 -3.20 5.50
N ASP A 110 -4.65 -2.93 4.36
CA ASP A 110 -3.21 -3.06 4.09
C ASP A 110 -2.41 -1.90 4.70
N HIS A 111 -2.97 -0.69 4.72
CA HIS A 111 -2.42 0.51 5.34
C HIS A 111 -3.52 1.51 5.71
N GLY A 112 -3.14 2.54 6.45
CA GLY A 112 -3.94 3.74 6.62
C GLY A 112 -3.48 4.86 5.71
N PHE A 113 -3.91 6.12 6.00
CA PHE A 113 -3.66 7.28 5.15
C PHE A 113 -3.38 8.53 5.97
N ILE A 114 -2.73 9.50 5.34
CA ILE A 114 -2.70 10.91 5.74
C ILE A 114 -3.00 11.80 4.54
N ASP A 115 -3.54 13.01 4.79
CA ASP A 115 -3.61 14.05 3.76
C ASP A 115 -2.33 14.88 3.79
N THR A 116 -1.84 15.23 2.60
CA THR A 116 -0.72 16.16 2.40
C THR A 116 -1.20 17.46 1.72
N SER A 117 -0.28 18.37 1.48
CA SER A 117 -0.55 19.63 0.76
C SER A 117 0.69 20.08 -0.02
N ALA A 118 0.54 21.11 -0.84
CA ALA A 118 1.66 21.67 -1.60
C ALA A 118 2.79 22.17 -0.69
N GLU A 119 2.47 22.78 0.46
CA GLU A 119 3.44 23.28 1.43
C GLU A 119 4.21 22.14 2.13
N GLU A 120 3.60 20.97 2.22
CA GLU A 120 4.21 19.78 2.80
C GLU A 120 5.04 18.97 1.78
N THR A 121 4.95 19.32 0.51
CA THR A 121 5.69 18.66 -0.56
C THR A 121 7.13 19.16 -0.61
N ILE A 122 8.08 18.23 -0.70
CA ILE A 122 9.48 18.48 -1.05
C ILE A 122 9.67 17.93 -2.46
N ASP A 123 9.80 18.82 -3.44
CA ASP A 123 10.11 18.43 -4.82
C ASP A 123 11.63 18.47 -5.01
N LEU A 124 12.22 17.39 -5.51
CA LEU A 124 13.67 17.33 -5.72
C LEU A 124 14.16 18.25 -6.83
N ASP A 125 13.29 18.73 -7.71
CA ASP A 125 13.65 19.77 -8.68
C ASP A 125 14.09 21.08 -7.99
N ASP A 126 13.58 21.37 -6.78
CA ASP A 126 13.97 22.51 -5.95
C ASP A 126 15.30 22.28 -5.18
N HIS A 127 15.85 21.07 -5.26
CA HIS A 127 17.07 20.64 -4.55
C HIS A 127 18.16 20.10 -5.50
N PRO A 128 18.64 20.86 -6.49
CA PRO A 128 19.54 20.35 -7.53
C PRO A 128 20.84 19.77 -6.96
N ALA A 129 21.41 20.37 -5.92
CA ALA A 129 22.63 19.85 -5.29
C ALA A 129 22.45 18.49 -4.61
N LEU A 130 21.27 18.20 -4.08
CA LEU A 130 20.89 16.88 -3.57
C LEU A 130 20.72 15.89 -4.73
N ARG A 131 19.97 16.29 -5.76
CA ARG A 131 19.70 15.48 -6.94
C ARG A 131 20.97 15.07 -7.70
N GLU A 132 21.98 15.95 -7.77
CA GLU A 132 23.27 15.64 -8.39
C GLU A 132 24.03 14.51 -7.68
N THR A 133 23.75 14.23 -6.41
CA THR A 133 24.35 13.10 -5.67
C THR A 133 23.72 11.75 -6.02
N LEU A 134 22.51 11.75 -6.60
CA LEU A 134 21.77 10.55 -6.92
C LEU A 134 22.21 9.94 -8.26
N LEU A 135 22.28 8.62 -8.32
CA LEU A 135 22.54 7.85 -9.52
C LEU A 135 21.31 7.85 -10.46
N LEU A 136 20.12 7.75 -9.86
CA LEU A 136 18.82 7.78 -10.52
C LEU A 136 17.82 8.52 -9.61
N PRO A 137 16.66 8.95 -10.11
CA PRO A 137 15.61 9.55 -9.29
C PRO A 137 15.22 8.67 -8.12
N LEU A 138 14.65 9.27 -7.06
CA LEU A 138 14.14 8.53 -5.92
C LEU A 138 13.14 7.47 -6.37
N CYS A 139 13.22 6.30 -5.77
CA CYS A 139 12.31 5.18 -5.99
C CYS A 139 11.46 4.94 -4.74
N GLY A 140 10.53 3.99 -4.80
CA GLY A 140 9.62 3.67 -3.71
C GLY A 140 8.44 4.64 -3.63
N GLU A 141 7.99 4.93 -2.41
CA GLU A 141 6.81 5.75 -2.15
C GLU A 141 7.17 7.17 -1.73
N SER A 142 6.28 8.12 -1.97
CA SER A 142 6.47 9.51 -1.56
C SER A 142 6.66 9.68 -0.04
N ARG A 143 6.27 8.67 0.74
CA ARG A 143 6.38 8.57 2.20
C ARG A 143 7.50 7.64 2.68
N ALA A 144 8.08 6.85 1.78
CA ALA A 144 9.22 5.95 2.05
C ALA A 144 10.07 5.83 0.77
N ALA A 145 10.89 6.83 0.53
CA ALA A 145 11.68 6.90 -0.69
C ALA A 145 13.04 6.21 -0.55
N TYR A 146 13.48 5.57 -1.63
CA TYR A 146 14.76 4.87 -1.74
C TYR A 146 15.71 5.67 -2.61
N ALA A 147 16.94 5.88 -2.12
CA ALA A 147 17.96 6.63 -2.81
C ALA A 147 19.14 5.75 -3.21
N TYR A 148 19.49 5.83 -4.50
CA TYR A 148 20.70 5.25 -5.05
C TYR A 148 21.71 6.38 -5.25
N VAL A 149 22.79 6.36 -4.47
CA VAL A 149 23.76 7.45 -4.41
C VAL A 149 24.95 7.13 -5.32
N ARG A 150 25.45 8.14 -6.01
CA ARG A 150 26.66 7.99 -6.84
C ARG A 150 27.86 7.63 -5.96
N ALA A 151 28.66 6.66 -6.38
CA ALA A 151 29.84 6.23 -5.67
C ALA A 151 30.76 7.42 -5.33
N GLY A 152 31.14 7.51 -4.03
CA GLY A 152 31.96 8.60 -3.49
C GLY A 152 31.20 9.90 -3.19
N ARG A 153 29.87 9.92 -3.34
CA ARG A 153 29.02 11.07 -3.00
C ARG A 153 28.20 10.88 -1.73
N GLU A 154 28.39 9.80 -1.00
CA GLU A 154 27.58 9.43 0.17
C GLU A 154 27.61 10.52 1.25
N ALA A 155 28.80 11.02 1.60
CA ALA A 155 28.94 12.10 2.58
C ALA A 155 28.28 13.40 2.11
N GLN A 156 28.36 13.71 0.81
CA GLN A 156 27.69 14.89 0.25
C GLN A 156 26.17 14.72 0.30
N PHE A 157 25.66 13.53 -0.05
CA PHE A 157 24.22 13.22 0.03
C PHE A 157 23.70 13.37 1.46
N GLU A 158 24.36 12.74 2.45
CA GLU A 158 23.99 12.85 3.86
C GLU A 158 23.95 14.30 4.36
N ASN A 159 24.94 15.13 3.95
CA ASN A 159 24.98 16.55 4.28
C ASN A 159 23.83 17.32 3.63
N GLN A 160 23.58 17.12 2.33
CA GLN A 160 22.47 17.78 1.64
C GLN A 160 21.12 17.41 2.26
N VAL A 161 20.87 16.13 2.58
CA VAL A 161 19.65 15.72 3.28
C VAL A 161 19.52 16.44 4.63
N ARG A 162 20.60 16.48 5.43
CA ARG A 162 20.59 17.12 6.74
C ARG A 162 20.34 18.63 6.65
N GLU A 163 21.00 19.31 5.72
CA GLU A 163 20.94 20.76 5.60
C GLU A 163 19.66 21.27 4.92
N ARG A 164 19.17 20.53 3.91
CA ARG A 164 18.05 20.98 3.06
C ARG A 164 16.71 20.42 3.48
N LEU A 165 16.68 19.16 3.93
CA LEU A 165 15.45 18.51 4.35
C LEU A 165 15.25 18.54 5.87
N GLY A 166 16.33 18.71 6.63
CA GLY A 166 16.34 18.97 8.07
C GLY A 166 15.49 17.97 8.86
N ASP A 167 14.65 18.49 9.75
CA ASP A 167 13.77 17.67 10.60
C ASP A 167 12.54 17.13 9.88
N ARG A 168 12.32 17.51 8.61
CA ARG A 168 11.18 17.04 7.81
C ARG A 168 11.35 15.60 7.33
N VAL A 169 12.60 15.10 7.24
CA VAL A 169 12.91 13.76 6.73
C VAL A 169 13.90 13.05 7.65
N ARG A 170 13.65 11.79 7.93
CA ARG A 170 14.60 10.89 8.59
C ARG A 170 15.35 10.10 7.53
N LEU A 171 16.66 10.07 7.64
CA LEU A 171 17.54 9.31 6.77
C LEU A 171 18.03 8.05 7.48
N PHE A 172 17.96 6.91 6.80
CA PHE A 172 18.46 5.62 7.26
C PHE A 172 19.34 5.01 6.19
N ARG A 173 20.39 4.30 6.58
CA ARG A 173 21.12 3.43 5.65
C ARG A 173 20.27 2.19 5.37
N SER A 174 20.21 1.77 4.12
CA SER A 174 19.39 0.61 3.73
C SER A 174 19.82 -0.66 4.44
N GLU A 175 21.11 -0.84 4.68
CA GLU A 175 21.66 -1.97 5.46
C GLU A 175 21.12 -2.03 6.90
N ASP A 176 20.90 -0.86 7.54
CA ASP A 176 20.32 -0.77 8.89
C ASP A 176 18.84 -1.15 8.89
N VAL A 177 18.09 -0.71 7.88
CA VAL A 177 16.67 -1.06 7.67
C VAL A 177 16.53 -2.57 7.51
N LEU A 178 17.37 -3.20 6.69
CA LEU A 178 17.40 -4.65 6.49
C LEU A 178 17.77 -5.39 7.78
N ARG A 179 18.82 -4.97 8.44
CA ARG A 179 19.30 -5.60 9.70
C ARG A 179 18.27 -5.52 10.82
N GLN A 180 17.47 -4.45 10.86
CA GLN A 180 16.39 -4.27 11.83
C GLN A 180 15.10 -5.00 11.45
N GLY A 181 15.04 -5.64 10.27
CA GLY A 181 13.90 -6.44 9.83
C GLY A 181 12.64 -5.64 9.51
N TRP A 182 12.76 -4.38 9.10
CA TRP A 182 11.58 -3.54 8.78
C TRP A 182 10.74 -4.07 7.63
N LEU A 183 11.34 -4.86 6.72
CA LEU A 183 10.68 -5.42 5.55
C LEU A 183 10.15 -6.84 5.76
N GLY A 184 10.05 -7.26 7.00
CA GLY A 184 9.46 -8.53 7.38
C GLY A 184 10.44 -9.48 8.08
N PRO A 185 9.92 -10.52 8.74
CA PRO A 185 10.72 -11.52 9.42
C PRO A 185 11.28 -12.55 8.44
N GLY A 186 12.39 -13.16 8.80
CA GLY A 186 13.01 -14.26 8.07
C GLY A 186 14.21 -13.85 7.22
N GLU A 187 14.66 -14.76 6.38
CA GLU A 187 15.80 -14.54 5.49
C GLU A 187 15.39 -13.62 4.33
N ALA A 188 16.13 -12.54 4.15
CA ALA A 188 15.90 -11.58 3.07
C ALA A 188 16.16 -12.20 1.70
N HIS A 189 15.31 -11.91 0.71
CA HIS A 189 15.60 -12.29 -0.66
C HIS A 189 16.92 -11.65 -1.13
N PRO A 190 17.83 -12.37 -1.83
CA PRO A 190 19.14 -11.85 -2.24
C PRO A 190 19.10 -10.51 -2.99
N ALA A 191 18.06 -10.27 -3.82
CA ALA A 191 17.89 -9.02 -4.56
C ALA A 191 17.23 -7.88 -3.74
N LEU A 192 16.95 -8.08 -2.44
CA LEU A 192 16.26 -7.05 -1.65
C LEU A 192 17.10 -5.81 -1.41
N ALA A 193 18.40 -6.01 -1.14
CA ALA A 193 19.33 -4.91 -0.94
C ALA A 193 19.42 -4.01 -2.19
N ASP A 194 19.50 -4.61 -3.39
CA ASP A 194 19.57 -3.88 -4.65
C ASP A 194 18.29 -3.06 -4.94
N ARG A 195 17.14 -3.45 -4.34
CA ARG A 195 15.87 -2.75 -4.51
C ARG A 195 15.66 -1.58 -3.56
N LEU A 196 16.42 -1.53 -2.46
CA LEU A 196 16.36 -0.44 -1.48
C LEU A 196 17.35 0.70 -1.78
N GLY A 197 18.34 0.45 -2.64
CA GLY A 197 19.44 1.38 -2.84
C GLY A 197 20.29 1.54 -1.58
N ASP A 198 20.96 2.68 -1.45
CA ASP A 198 21.91 2.96 -0.36
C ASP A 198 21.22 3.52 0.89
N TYR A 199 20.15 4.28 0.69
CA TYR A 199 19.44 4.97 1.77
C TYR A 199 17.94 4.89 1.62
N VAL A 200 17.26 4.91 2.79
CA VAL A 200 15.81 5.05 2.93
C VAL A 200 15.51 6.39 3.58
N LEU A 201 14.67 7.20 2.93
CA LEU A 201 14.19 8.49 3.41
C LEU A 201 12.75 8.35 3.89
N ILE A 202 12.49 8.64 5.16
CA ILE A 202 11.15 8.59 5.77
C ILE A 202 10.71 10.00 6.13
N PRO A 203 9.80 10.62 5.36
CA PRO A 203 9.23 11.91 5.69
C PRO A 203 8.45 11.89 7.02
N ARG A 204 8.49 13.01 7.74
CA ARG A 204 7.77 13.20 9.01
C ARG A 204 6.48 14.01 8.80
N GLY A 205 5.58 13.91 9.75
CA GLY A 205 4.33 14.65 9.72
C GLY A 205 3.55 14.34 8.44
N ARG A 206 3.17 15.40 7.73
CA ARG A 206 2.44 15.32 6.45
C ARG A 206 3.34 15.49 5.22
N THR A 207 4.65 15.59 5.44
CA THR A 207 5.64 15.78 4.38
C THR A 207 5.67 14.59 3.42
N ILE A 208 5.82 14.89 2.13
CA ILE A 208 6.09 13.92 1.07
C ILE A 208 7.33 14.33 0.28
N LEU A 209 7.99 13.33 -0.31
CA LEU A 209 9.07 13.52 -1.28
C LEU A 209 8.53 13.27 -2.69
N ARG A 210 8.89 14.14 -3.63
CA ARG A 210 8.61 13.96 -5.06
C ARG A 210 9.88 14.03 -5.85
N ASP A 211 10.05 13.08 -6.72
CA ASP A 211 11.05 13.08 -7.79
C ASP A 211 10.45 12.38 -9.00
N TRP A 212 10.80 12.83 -10.20
CA TRP A 212 10.14 12.42 -11.43
C TRP A 212 11.14 11.91 -12.44
N LEU A 213 10.75 10.85 -13.15
CA LEU A 213 11.46 10.45 -14.36
C LEU A 213 11.20 11.44 -15.49
N GLN A 214 12.17 11.59 -16.36
CA GLN A 214 12.00 12.45 -17.53
C GLN A 214 10.88 11.91 -18.43
N GLY A 215 9.85 12.73 -18.68
CA GLY A 215 8.69 12.37 -19.48
C GLY A 215 7.57 11.67 -18.72
N GLU A 216 7.70 11.49 -17.42
CA GLU A 216 6.62 10.99 -16.55
C GLU A 216 5.53 12.05 -16.39
N GLU A 217 4.27 11.61 -16.41
CA GLU A 217 3.13 12.49 -16.13
C GLU A 217 3.09 12.82 -14.63
N ARG A 218 3.16 14.11 -14.31
CA ARG A 218 3.14 14.59 -12.93
C ARG A 218 1.71 14.61 -12.41
N HIS A 219 1.42 13.80 -11.43
CA HIS A 219 0.14 13.79 -10.72
C HIS A 219 0.32 14.18 -9.25
N THR A 220 -0.73 14.73 -8.66
CA THR A 220 -0.73 15.13 -7.25
C THR A 220 -1.80 14.35 -6.52
N HIS A 221 -1.38 13.62 -5.49
CA HIS A 221 -2.29 12.98 -4.56
C HIS A 221 -2.50 13.88 -3.34
N ILE A 222 -3.72 13.96 -2.85
CA ILE A 222 -4.07 14.64 -1.60
C ILE A 222 -3.89 13.67 -0.44
N GLY A 223 -4.51 12.50 -0.52
CA GLY A 223 -4.25 11.41 0.41
C GLY A 223 -3.02 10.62 -0.03
N VAL A 224 -2.16 10.27 0.93
CA VAL A 224 -0.93 9.50 0.71
C VAL A 224 -0.70 8.50 1.83
N HIS A 225 0.11 7.49 1.56
CA HIS A 225 0.49 6.43 2.50
C HIS A 225 1.91 5.92 2.23
N GLY A 226 2.32 4.86 2.93
CA GLY A 226 3.63 4.21 2.77
C GLY A 226 4.66 4.64 3.80
N GLY A 227 4.35 5.62 4.67
CA GLY A 227 5.22 6.05 5.74
C GLY A 227 5.01 5.27 7.04
N LEU A 228 5.69 5.73 8.10
CA LEU A 228 5.73 5.06 9.41
C LEU A 228 4.92 5.80 10.49
N SER A 229 3.99 6.68 10.12
CA SER A 229 3.12 7.31 11.10
C SER A 229 2.06 6.34 11.63
N ALA A 230 1.56 6.56 12.85
CA ALA A 230 0.49 5.74 13.40
C ALA A 230 -0.75 5.72 12.51
N ALA A 231 -1.06 6.84 11.83
CA ALA A 231 -2.20 6.94 10.93
C ALA A 231 -2.04 6.09 9.64
N GLU A 232 -0.79 5.79 9.25
CA GLU A 232 -0.48 4.97 8.08
C GLU A 232 -0.30 3.49 8.45
N MET A 233 0.25 3.20 9.65
CA MET A 233 0.66 1.84 10.06
C MET A 233 -0.41 1.09 10.86
N ILE A 234 -1.28 1.81 11.59
CA ILE A 234 -2.31 1.17 12.41
C ILE A 234 -3.57 0.99 11.57
N VAL A 235 -3.93 -0.26 11.34
CA VAL A 235 -5.11 -0.65 10.55
C VAL A 235 -6.18 -1.28 11.43
N PRO A 236 -7.47 -1.24 11.03
CA PRO A 236 -8.53 -1.89 11.77
C PRO A 236 -8.40 -3.42 11.69
N LEU A 237 -8.88 -4.10 12.71
CA LEU A 237 -9.15 -5.54 12.69
C LEU A 237 -10.54 -5.78 13.26
N VAL A 238 -11.49 -6.12 12.39
CA VAL A 238 -12.88 -6.41 12.77
C VAL A 238 -13.15 -7.89 12.58
N LEU A 239 -13.71 -8.52 13.59
CA LEU A 239 -14.14 -9.93 13.57
C LEU A 239 -15.65 -9.99 13.79
N ALA A 240 -16.35 -10.70 12.93
CA ALA A 240 -17.80 -10.90 13.02
C ALA A 240 -18.19 -12.34 12.60
#